data_6ca222ba2a73ff4230412009dc6c1064
#
_entry.id   6ca222ba2a73ff4230412009dc6c1064
#
_cell.length_a   1.000
_cell.length_b   1.000
_cell.length_c   1.000
_cell.angle_alpha   90.00
_cell.angle_beta   90.00
_cell.angle_gamma   90.00
#
_symmetry.space_group_name_H-M   'P 1'
#
loop_
_entity.id
_entity.type
_entity.pdbx_description
1 polymer ?
#
loop_
_entity_poly.entity_id
_entity_poly.type
_entity_poly.pdbx_seq_one_letter_code
_entity_poly.pdbx_strand_id
1 'polypeptide(L)'
;TNVTLIEGRTRRQIDALLHAQGVTGSYLADTRRSRLVDPRRYGAPAGTPSLEGFLFPSTYQLREPISIPALVSDQLQTFRRQFAHVDLHYAQTKHLTPYNVLIVASMVQAESQTSHDNPLVASVIYNRLAAAMPLQIDATTRYATGNYSHPLTQSELGSPSPYNTRLHPGLPPT
;
A
#
# COMPACT_ATOMS: atom_id res chain seq x y z
N THR A 1 -4.98 16.09 19.94
CA THR A 1 -4.31 16.45 18.67
C THR A 1 -4.84 15.61 17.53
N ASN A 2 -5.01 16.24 16.35
CA ASN A 2 -5.38 15.55 15.12
C ASN A 2 -4.14 15.19 14.31
N VAL A 3 -4.01 13.93 13.92
CA VAL A 3 -2.97 13.45 13.01
C VAL A 3 -3.64 13.05 11.71
N THR A 4 -3.33 13.77 10.62
CA THR A 4 -3.86 13.49 9.28
C THR A 4 -2.85 12.71 8.47
N LEU A 5 -3.24 11.52 8.05
CA LEU A 5 -2.47 10.66 7.16
C LEU A 5 -3.19 10.61 5.82
N ILE A 6 -2.55 11.18 4.80
CA ILE A 6 -3.11 11.23 3.44
C ILE A 6 -2.86 9.93 2.68
N GLU A 7 -3.71 9.65 1.71
CA GLU A 7 -3.64 8.48 0.84
C GLU A 7 -2.32 8.44 0.04
N GLY A 8 -1.92 7.23 -0.37
CA GLY A 8 -0.74 7.00 -1.22
C GLY A 8 0.61 7.11 -0.51
N ARG A 9 0.63 7.35 0.80
CA ARG A 9 1.88 7.38 1.56
C ARG A 9 2.30 6.00 2.01
N THR A 10 3.59 5.71 1.84
CA THR A 10 4.20 4.49 2.37
C THR A 10 4.45 4.59 3.88
N ARG A 11 4.62 3.44 4.54
CA ARG A 11 5.00 3.39 5.96
C ARG A 11 6.25 4.22 6.28
N ARG A 12 7.24 4.23 5.37
CA ARG A 12 8.48 5.04 5.52
C ARG A 12 8.18 6.53 5.50
N GLN A 13 7.30 6.98 4.61
CA GLN A 13 6.91 8.38 4.53
C GLN A 13 6.08 8.82 5.74
N ILE A 14 5.22 7.94 6.27
CA ILE A 14 4.45 8.20 7.48
C ILE A 14 5.38 8.26 8.69
N ASP A 15 6.34 7.34 8.83
CA ASP A 15 7.33 7.36 9.91
C ASP A 15 8.12 8.67 9.92
N ALA A 16 8.61 9.10 8.76
CA ALA A 16 9.31 10.38 8.62
C ALA A 16 8.42 11.59 8.97
N LEU A 17 7.14 11.57 8.57
CA LEU A 17 6.17 12.62 8.90
C LEU A 17 5.95 12.73 10.41
N LEU A 18 5.76 11.60 11.10
CA LEU A 18 5.55 11.55 12.55
C LEU A 18 6.79 12.06 13.30
N HIS A 19 7.99 11.64 12.91
CA HIS A 19 9.22 12.14 13.48
C HIS A 19 9.40 13.65 13.26
N ALA A 20 9.08 14.16 12.09
CA ALA A 20 9.12 15.60 11.80
C ALA A 20 8.14 16.41 12.67
N GLN A 21 7.08 15.78 13.17
CA GLN A 21 6.12 16.36 14.11
C GLN A 21 6.53 16.15 15.59
N GLY A 22 7.73 15.62 15.85
CA GLY A 22 8.23 15.37 17.20
C GLY A 22 7.65 14.13 17.89
N VAL A 23 6.94 13.26 17.15
CA VAL A 23 6.42 12.02 17.72
C VAL A 23 7.58 11.05 17.92
N THR A 24 7.70 10.51 19.13
CA THR A 24 8.74 9.55 19.50
C THR A 24 8.29 8.11 19.30
N GLY A 25 9.23 7.21 19.03
CA GLY A 25 8.97 5.80 18.75
C GLY A 25 9.26 5.43 17.30
N SER A 26 8.89 4.23 16.88
CA SER A 26 9.10 3.76 15.51
C SER A 26 7.82 3.22 14.91
N TYR A 27 7.22 3.99 14.02
CA TYR A 27 6.05 3.57 13.25
C TYR A 27 6.37 2.33 12.39
N LEU A 28 7.60 2.25 11.86
CA LEU A 28 8.03 1.08 11.10
C LEU A 28 8.09 -0.19 11.94
N ALA A 29 8.49 -0.10 13.20
CA ALA A 29 8.51 -1.24 14.11
C ALA A 29 7.08 -1.69 14.47
N ASP A 30 6.23 -0.75 14.87
CA ASP A 30 4.86 -1.01 15.33
C ASP A 30 3.92 -1.48 14.20
N THR A 31 4.29 -1.19 12.94
CA THR A 31 3.54 -1.63 11.75
C THR A 31 4.12 -2.87 11.08
N ARG A 32 5.01 -3.61 11.73
CA ARG A 32 5.48 -4.90 11.22
C ARG A 32 4.43 -6.00 11.34
N ARG A 33 3.81 -6.09 12.51
CA ARG A 33 2.80 -7.12 12.83
C ARG A 33 1.79 -6.56 13.80
N SER A 34 0.56 -7.10 13.78
CA SER A 34 -0.47 -6.79 14.75
C SER A 34 -1.35 -8.01 15.02
N ARG A 35 -1.97 -8.04 16.21
CA ARG A 35 -3.02 -9.01 16.50
C ARG A 35 -4.37 -8.62 15.89
N LEU A 36 -4.55 -7.36 15.50
CA LEU A 36 -5.80 -6.84 14.93
C LEU A 36 -5.99 -7.25 13.46
N VAL A 37 -4.88 -7.33 12.71
CA VAL A 37 -4.88 -7.71 11.29
C VAL A 37 -3.76 -8.72 11.05
N ASP A 38 -4.13 -9.90 10.59
CA ASP A 38 -3.19 -10.90 10.06
C ASP A 38 -3.32 -10.87 8.52
N PRO A 39 -2.29 -10.43 7.78
CA PRO A 39 -2.31 -10.37 6.31
C PRO A 39 -2.69 -11.71 5.65
N ARG A 40 -2.34 -12.85 6.26
CA ARG A 40 -2.66 -14.18 5.72
C ARG A 40 -4.16 -14.43 5.61
N ARG A 41 -4.98 -13.81 6.47
CA ARG A 41 -6.46 -13.90 6.39
C ARG A 41 -7.02 -13.19 5.14
N TYR A 42 -6.22 -12.33 4.52
CA TYR A 42 -6.53 -11.66 3.26
C TYR A 42 -5.88 -12.33 2.06
N GLY A 43 -5.19 -13.45 2.25
CA GLY A 43 -4.50 -14.19 1.19
C GLY A 43 -3.08 -13.71 0.91
N ALA A 44 -2.48 -12.96 1.82
CA ALA A 44 -1.07 -12.59 1.72
C ALA A 44 -0.16 -13.81 1.91
N PRO A 45 1.01 -13.88 1.25
CA PRO A 45 1.97 -14.94 1.42
C PRO A 45 2.46 -15.06 2.87
N ALA A 46 2.86 -16.28 3.25
CA ALA A 46 3.57 -16.47 4.51
C ALA A 46 4.89 -15.67 4.46
N GLY A 47 5.17 -14.94 5.55
CA GLY A 47 6.38 -14.11 5.60
C GLY A 47 6.21 -12.68 5.06
N THR A 48 4.98 -12.24 4.70
CA THR A 48 4.69 -10.83 4.41
C THR A 48 5.33 -9.93 5.47
N PRO A 49 6.22 -8.99 5.07
CA PRO A 49 7.17 -8.38 6.02
C PRO A 49 6.55 -7.32 6.93
N SER A 50 5.37 -6.81 6.58
CA SER A 50 4.75 -5.69 7.28
C SER A 50 3.26 -5.57 6.98
N LEU A 51 2.64 -4.57 7.63
CA LEU A 51 1.23 -4.20 7.42
C LEU A 51 1.07 -3.10 6.35
N GLU A 52 2.03 -2.96 5.40
CA GLU A 52 1.85 -2.06 4.25
C GLU A 52 0.55 -2.41 3.52
N GLY A 53 -0.23 -1.39 3.12
CA GLY A 53 -1.55 -1.57 2.51
C GLY A 53 -2.72 -1.77 3.49
N PHE A 54 -2.46 -2.13 4.76
CA PHE A 54 -3.50 -2.35 5.78
C PHE A 54 -3.71 -1.14 6.72
N LEU A 55 -2.91 -0.09 6.58
CA LEU A 55 -2.90 1.08 7.46
C LEU A 55 -3.77 2.18 6.84
N PHE A 56 -5.05 2.23 7.22
CA PHE A 56 -6.04 3.09 6.57
C PHE A 56 -5.68 4.58 6.74
N PRO A 57 -5.64 5.36 5.64
CA PRO A 57 -5.40 6.80 5.70
C PRO A 57 -6.66 7.53 6.20
N SER A 58 -6.49 8.43 7.15
CA SER A 58 -7.59 9.26 7.71
C SER A 58 -7.01 10.33 8.62
N THR A 59 -7.88 11.16 9.18
CA THR A 59 -7.55 12.02 10.32
C THR A 59 -7.92 11.31 11.62
N TYR A 60 -6.92 11.12 12.48
CA TYR A 60 -7.04 10.42 13.76
C TYR A 60 -6.93 11.41 14.91
N GLN A 61 -7.90 11.38 15.82
CA GLN A 61 -7.88 12.20 17.03
C GLN A 61 -7.17 11.43 18.16
N LEU A 62 -5.96 11.84 18.49
CA LEU A 62 -5.12 11.19 19.49
C LEU A 62 -4.94 12.06 20.74
N ARG A 63 -4.69 11.41 21.87
CA ARG A 63 -4.31 12.09 23.11
C ARG A 63 -2.80 12.40 23.09
N GLU A 64 -2.43 13.50 23.74
CA GLU A 64 -1.02 13.85 23.97
C GLU A 64 -0.47 13.12 25.22
N PRO A 65 0.79 12.66 25.19
CA PRO A 65 1.67 12.59 24.03
C PRO A 65 1.17 11.56 23.00
N ILE A 66 1.41 11.81 21.70
CA ILE A 66 0.95 10.92 20.63
C ILE A 66 1.59 9.54 20.77
N SER A 67 0.75 8.52 20.88
CA SER A 67 1.16 7.12 20.96
C SER A 67 1.09 6.46 19.58
N ILE A 68 2.25 6.05 19.03
CA ILE A 68 2.28 5.31 17.75
C ILE A 68 1.48 4.01 17.82
N PRO A 69 1.55 3.17 18.86
CA PRO A 69 0.69 1.99 18.97
C PRO A 69 -0.80 2.30 18.94
N ALA A 70 -1.24 3.41 19.56
CA ALA A 70 -2.64 3.83 19.50
C ALA A 70 -3.04 4.24 18.07
N LEU A 71 -2.23 5.04 17.39
CA LEU A 71 -2.45 5.41 15.99
C LEU A 71 -2.56 4.18 15.09
N VAL A 72 -1.62 3.24 15.21
CA VAL A 72 -1.62 1.99 14.42
C VAL A 72 -2.87 1.16 14.71
N SER A 73 -3.29 1.08 15.97
CA SER A 73 -4.52 0.39 16.34
C SER A 73 -5.75 0.99 15.65
N ASP A 74 -5.86 2.33 15.66
CA ASP A 74 -6.99 3.06 15.05
C ASP A 74 -6.99 2.90 13.52
N GLN A 75 -5.82 2.95 12.88
CA GLN A 75 -5.67 2.69 11.44
C GLN A 75 -6.16 1.29 11.07
N LEU A 76 -5.74 0.26 11.80
CA LEU A 76 -6.11 -1.12 11.53
C LEU A 76 -7.58 -1.42 11.80
N GLN A 77 -8.16 -0.82 12.85
CA GLN A 77 -9.59 -0.93 13.12
C GLN A 77 -10.40 -0.24 12.01
N THR A 78 -9.97 0.93 11.56
CA THR A 78 -10.60 1.64 10.45
C THR A 78 -10.49 0.85 9.15
N PHE A 79 -9.32 0.29 8.84
CA PHE A 79 -9.15 -0.61 7.72
C PHE A 79 -10.14 -1.77 7.75
N ARG A 80 -10.27 -2.47 8.87
CA ARG A 80 -11.21 -3.60 9.01
C ARG A 80 -12.65 -3.18 8.73
N ARG A 81 -13.08 -2.03 9.28
CA ARG A 81 -14.44 -1.52 9.05
C ARG A 81 -14.67 -1.18 7.57
N GLN A 82 -13.75 -0.46 6.95
CA GLN A 82 -13.89 -0.01 5.57
C GLN A 82 -13.78 -1.17 4.59
N PHE A 83 -12.81 -2.07 4.80
CA PHE A 83 -12.58 -3.20 3.92
C PHE A 83 -13.74 -4.22 3.96
N ALA A 84 -14.49 -4.30 5.06
CA ALA A 84 -15.66 -5.17 5.16
C ALA A 84 -16.79 -4.79 4.16
N HIS A 85 -16.77 -3.56 3.63
CA HIS A 85 -17.74 -3.07 2.63
C HIS A 85 -17.22 -3.15 1.19
N VAL A 86 -15.99 -3.63 0.97
CA VAL A 86 -15.43 -3.78 -0.38
C VAL A 86 -16.08 -4.97 -1.08
N ASP A 87 -16.64 -4.73 -2.26
CA ASP A 87 -17.12 -5.81 -3.13
C ASP A 87 -15.94 -6.52 -3.79
N LEU A 88 -15.74 -7.77 -3.44
CA LEU A 88 -14.67 -8.62 -3.96
C LEU A 88 -15.15 -9.58 -5.06
N HIS A 89 -16.41 -9.52 -5.46
CA HIS A 89 -16.99 -10.49 -6.40
C HIS A 89 -16.20 -10.53 -7.72
N TYR A 90 -15.94 -9.39 -8.34
CA TYR A 90 -15.17 -9.33 -9.58
C TYR A 90 -13.76 -9.90 -9.42
N ALA A 91 -13.06 -9.55 -8.35
CA ALA A 91 -11.72 -10.07 -8.08
C ALA A 91 -11.71 -11.60 -7.90
N GLN A 92 -12.73 -12.15 -7.24
CA GLN A 92 -12.89 -13.60 -7.08
C GLN A 92 -13.07 -14.30 -8.42
N THR A 93 -13.81 -13.71 -9.38
CA THR A 93 -13.92 -14.26 -10.74
C THR A 93 -12.59 -14.29 -11.50
N LYS A 94 -11.62 -13.50 -11.06
CA LYS A 94 -10.24 -13.45 -11.59
C LYS A 94 -9.25 -14.25 -10.74
N HIS A 95 -9.72 -15.03 -9.78
CA HIS A 95 -8.89 -15.79 -8.82
C HIS A 95 -7.92 -14.92 -8.01
N LEU A 96 -8.29 -13.65 -7.78
CA LEU A 96 -7.51 -12.72 -6.97
C LEU A 96 -7.97 -12.76 -5.52
N THR A 97 -6.99 -12.78 -4.61
CA THR A 97 -7.24 -12.70 -3.17
C THR A 97 -7.57 -11.26 -2.74
N PRO A 98 -8.19 -11.05 -1.57
CA PRO A 98 -8.34 -9.71 -1.00
C PRO A 98 -7.02 -8.93 -0.91
N TYR A 99 -5.91 -9.62 -0.65
CA TYR A 99 -4.57 -9.02 -0.64
C TYR A 99 -4.13 -8.55 -2.03
N ASN A 100 -4.41 -9.34 -3.08
CA ASN A 100 -4.15 -8.91 -4.45
C ASN A 100 -4.95 -7.64 -4.81
N VAL A 101 -6.19 -7.53 -4.32
CA VAL A 101 -7.01 -6.33 -4.52
C VAL A 101 -6.39 -5.11 -3.84
N LEU A 102 -5.82 -5.25 -2.63
CA LEU A 102 -5.08 -4.16 -1.97
C LEU A 102 -3.86 -3.73 -2.79
N ILE A 103 -3.09 -4.68 -3.34
CA ILE A 103 -1.95 -4.37 -4.20
C ILE A 103 -2.40 -3.61 -5.45
N VAL A 104 -3.46 -4.09 -6.13
CA VAL A 104 -4.02 -3.38 -7.30
C VAL A 104 -4.48 -1.99 -6.91
N ALA A 105 -5.20 -1.83 -5.80
CA ALA A 105 -5.68 -0.54 -5.32
C ALA A 105 -4.54 0.44 -5.03
N SER A 106 -3.43 -0.04 -4.46
CA SER A 106 -2.24 0.79 -4.19
C SER A 106 -1.61 1.31 -5.49
N MET A 107 -1.56 0.48 -6.53
CA MET A 107 -1.06 0.88 -7.85
C MET A 107 -2.00 1.87 -8.52
N VAL A 108 -3.31 1.62 -8.48
CA VAL A 108 -4.33 2.55 -8.98
C VAL A 108 -4.21 3.91 -8.31
N GLN A 109 -4.10 3.93 -6.97
CA GLN A 109 -3.93 5.17 -6.20
C GLN A 109 -2.68 5.95 -6.59
N ALA A 110 -1.60 5.25 -6.94
CA ALA A 110 -0.33 5.89 -7.30
C ALA A 110 -0.28 6.41 -8.76
N GLU A 111 -1.04 5.79 -9.67
CA GLU A 111 -1.07 6.13 -11.10
C GLU A 111 -2.20 7.09 -11.47
N SER A 112 -3.29 7.10 -10.71
CA SER A 112 -4.45 7.95 -11.02
C SER A 112 -4.20 9.39 -10.59
N GLN A 113 -4.53 10.32 -11.47
CA GLN A 113 -4.50 11.77 -11.15
C GLN A 113 -5.81 12.21 -10.50
N THR A 114 -6.92 11.57 -10.86
CA THR A 114 -8.24 11.85 -10.29
C THR A 114 -8.96 10.54 -9.97
N SER A 115 -9.94 10.59 -9.07
CA SER A 115 -10.78 9.42 -8.76
C SER A 115 -11.58 8.93 -9.98
N HIS A 116 -11.82 9.78 -10.97
CA HIS A 116 -12.47 9.44 -12.23
C HIS A 116 -11.62 8.47 -13.07
N ASP A 117 -10.30 8.55 -12.97
CA ASP A 117 -9.37 7.71 -13.74
C ASP A 117 -9.20 6.31 -13.13
N ASN A 118 -9.56 6.13 -11.85
CA ASN A 118 -9.37 4.86 -11.13
C ASN A 118 -9.89 3.63 -11.90
N PRO A 119 -11.12 3.61 -12.45
CA PRO A 119 -11.63 2.44 -13.18
C PRO A 119 -10.82 2.14 -14.43
N LEU A 120 -10.35 3.16 -15.14
CA LEU A 120 -9.55 3.01 -16.36
C LEU A 120 -8.18 2.40 -16.03
N VAL A 121 -7.48 2.97 -15.04
CA VAL A 121 -6.18 2.44 -14.58
C VAL A 121 -6.34 0.99 -14.09
N ALA A 122 -7.36 0.71 -13.29
CA ALA A 122 -7.65 -0.64 -12.82
C ALA A 122 -7.89 -1.62 -13.99
N SER A 123 -8.66 -1.20 -15.02
CA SER A 123 -8.93 -2.05 -16.17
C SER A 123 -7.67 -2.40 -16.96
N VAL A 124 -6.74 -1.46 -17.11
CA VAL A 124 -5.43 -1.70 -17.75
C VAL A 124 -4.61 -2.71 -16.95
N ILE A 125 -4.58 -2.58 -15.62
CA ILE A 125 -3.87 -3.53 -14.74
C ILE A 125 -4.47 -4.93 -14.89
N TYR A 126 -5.79 -5.08 -14.78
CA TYR A 126 -6.46 -6.38 -14.93
C TYR A 126 -6.25 -7.01 -16.30
N ASN A 127 -6.30 -6.22 -17.38
CA ASN A 127 -6.06 -6.72 -18.73
C ASN A 127 -4.62 -7.20 -18.91
N ARG A 128 -3.62 -6.48 -18.39
CA ARG A 128 -2.23 -6.91 -18.44
C ARG A 128 -1.98 -8.16 -17.60
N LEU A 129 -2.57 -8.26 -16.42
CA LEU A 129 -2.50 -9.47 -15.59
C LEU A 129 -3.09 -10.69 -16.33
N ALA A 130 -4.28 -10.53 -16.95
CA ALA A 130 -4.94 -11.59 -17.70
C ALA A 130 -4.13 -12.05 -18.94
N ALA A 131 -3.38 -11.12 -19.55
CA ALA A 131 -2.52 -11.38 -20.70
C ALA A 131 -1.08 -11.82 -20.31
N ALA A 132 -0.80 -12.01 -19.03
CA ALA A 132 0.55 -12.27 -18.48
C ALA A 132 1.60 -11.23 -18.93
N MET A 133 1.18 -9.99 -19.16
CA MET A 133 2.05 -8.89 -19.56
C MET A 133 2.68 -8.22 -18.34
N PRO A 134 3.91 -7.68 -18.46
CA PRO A 134 4.50 -6.79 -17.46
C PRO A 134 3.59 -5.58 -17.21
N LEU A 135 3.36 -5.22 -15.94
CA LEU A 135 2.48 -4.11 -15.60
C LEU A 135 3.10 -2.76 -15.97
N GLN A 136 4.44 -2.63 -15.90
CA GLN A 136 5.20 -1.43 -16.25
C GLN A 136 4.77 -0.17 -15.47
N ILE A 137 4.52 -0.34 -14.18
CA ILE A 137 4.08 0.73 -13.28
C ILE A 137 5.29 1.34 -12.59
N ASP A 138 5.54 2.62 -12.81
CA ASP A 138 6.69 3.33 -12.23
C ASP A 138 6.61 3.44 -10.71
N ALA A 139 5.42 3.56 -10.18
CA ALA A 139 5.19 3.65 -8.74
C ALA A 139 5.75 2.44 -7.97
N THR A 140 5.74 1.25 -8.56
CA THR A 140 6.29 0.04 -7.92
C THR A 140 7.82 0.09 -7.87
N THR A 141 8.47 0.62 -8.89
CA THR A 141 9.93 0.87 -8.90
C THR A 141 10.28 1.97 -7.89
N ARG A 142 9.50 3.06 -7.83
CA ARG A 142 9.67 4.13 -6.85
C ARG A 142 9.55 3.63 -5.42
N TYR A 143 8.61 2.73 -5.15
CA TYR A 143 8.46 2.09 -3.85
C TYR A 143 9.73 1.33 -3.42
N ALA A 144 10.34 0.58 -4.35
CA ALA A 144 11.55 -0.19 -4.09
C ALA A 144 12.79 0.69 -3.85
N THR A 145 12.93 1.75 -4.65
CA THR A 145 14.11 2.63 -4.62
C THR A 145 14.00 3.76 -3.60
N GLY A 146 12.78 4.13 -3.22
CA GLY A 146 12.51 5.32 -2.38
C GLY A 146 12.60 6.64 -3.15
N ASN A 147 12.72 6.60 -4.48
CA ASN A 147 12.80 7.78 -5.33
C ASN A 147 11.39 8.30 -5.69
N TYR A 148 10.86 9.22 -4.88
CA TYR A 148 9.56 9.85 -5.11
C TYR A 148 9.64 11.27 -5.69
N SER A 149 10.84 11.85 -5.79
CA SER A 149 11.04 13.28 -6.08
C SER A 149 11.66 13.57 -7.45
N HIS A 150 12.32 12.57 -8.05
CA HIS A 150 13.03 12.76 -9.32
C HIS A 150 12.55 11.76 -10.38
N PRO A 151 12.77 12.04 -11.70
CA PRO A 151 12.56 11.04 -12.73
C PRO A 151 13.36 9.77 -12.45
N LEU A 152 12.78 8.59 -12.77
CA LEU A 152 13.50 7.33 -12.62
C LEU A 152 14.68 7.29 -13.58
N THR A 153 15.83 6.91 -13.05
CA THR A 153 17.07 6.72 -13.83
C THR A 153 17.05 5.39 -14.58
N GLN A 154 17.90 5.23 -15.60
CA GLN A 154 18.04 3.96 -16.31
C GLN A 154 18.44 2.81 -15.40
N SER A 155 19.27 3.08 -14.40
CA SER A 155 19.66 2.08 -13.39
C SER A 155 18.46 1.63 -12.54
N GLU A 156 17.57 2.54 -12.14
CA GLU A 156 16.35 2.22 -11.38
C GLU A 156 15.34 1.47 -12.25
N LEU A 157 15.18 1.87 -13.52
CA LEU A 157 14.31 1.17 -14.48
C LEU A 157 14.81 -0.25 -14.80
N GLY A 158 16.12 -0.49 -14.74
CA GLY A 158 16.75 -1.81 -14.91
C GLY A 158 16.96 -2.58 -13.60
N SER A 159 16.47 -2.10 -12.47
CA SER A 159 16.65 -2.74 -11.16
C SER A 159 16.06 -4.16 -11.14
N PRO A 160 16.80 -5.17 -10.64
CA PRO A 160 16.30 -6.56 -10.51
C PRO A 160 15.33 -6.73 -9.34
N SER A 161 14.91 -5.65 -8.67
CA SER A 161 13.97 -5.70 -7.57
C SER A 161 12.67 -6.43 -7.95
N PRO A 162 12.10 -7.30 -7.09
CA PRO A 162 10.83 -7.94 -7.36
C PRO A 162 9.65 -6.97 -7.46
N TYR A 163 9.83 -5.72 -7.04
CA TYR A 163 8.86 -4.64 -7.25
C TYR A 163 8.94 -4.01 -8.64
N ASN A 164 9.97 -4.31 -9.44
CA ASN A 164 10.09 -3.76 -10.79
C ASN A 164 9.15 -4.50 -11.75
N THR A 165 7.93 -4.00 -11.87
CA THR A 165 6.89 -4.57 -12.73
C THR A 165 7.14 -4.37 -14.24
N ARG A 166 8.28 -3.78 -14.62
CA ARG A 166 8.78 -3.76 -16.01
C ARG A 166 9.50 -5.06 -16.37
N LEU A 167 10.17 -5.68 -15.39
CA LEU A 167 10.97 -6.88 -15.58
C LEU A 167 10.27 -8.15 -15.06
N HIS A 168 9.41 -8.00 -14.05
CA HIS A 168 8.72 -9.11 -13.41
C HIS A 168 7.22 -9.04 -13.74
N PRO A 169 6.66 -10.03 -14.49
CA PRO A 169 5.22 -10.09 -14.76
C PRO A 169 4.45 -10.42 -13.48
N GLY A 170 3.18 -10.03 -13.46
CA GLY A 170 2.31 -10.25 -12.30
C GLY A 170 2.33 -9.10 -11.30
N LEU A 171 1.71 -9.34 -10.14
CA LEU A 171 1.64 -8.35 -9.05
C LEU A 171 2.98 -8.27 -8.30
N PRO A 172 3.38 -7.08 -7.83
CA PRO A 172 4.53 -6.94 -6.94
C PRO A 172 4.24 -7.62 -5.59
N PRO A 173 5.26 -7.85 -4.73
CA PRO A 173 5.10 -8.59 -3.47
C PRO A 173 4.16 -7.96 -2.45
N THR A 174 4.07 -6.62 -2.39
CA THR A 174 3.16 -5.87 -1.49
C THR A 174 2.62 -4.64 -2.16
#